data_268e8c1add2c70c85b97fa6f09a4ff50
#
_entry.id   268e8c1add2c70c85b97fa6f09a4ff50
#
_cell.length_a   1.000
_cell.length_b   1.000
_cell.length_c   1.000
_cell.angle_alpha   90.00
_cell.angle_beta   90.00
_cell.angle_gamma   90.00
#
_symmetry.space_group_name_H-M   'P 1'
#
loop_
_entity.id
_entity.type
_entity.pdbx_description
1 polymer ?
#
loop_
_entity_poly.entity_id
_entity_poly.type
_entity_poly.pdbx_seq_one_letter_code
_entity_poly.pdbx_strand_id
1 'polypeptide(L)'
;TTSGDKAHGIEVYAAASSKGSEEKAAQVKVGSDSTVYTQGNQSHGVYTDMLDAEISLGDDISVTTKGSGSHGIYASRGVIETGDGLRLSAQGTGSHAAYADSADGSIKFNGGADISAADPDSYAVYADKSGKIEGITADSRFTVLGNMLADNSGSIELFMAANSLFTGKSETENSGIIDLDMTDSMWRMTGSSSLTNFTNNKSVVDMTKDGGVFSSLTTENLSGNGGYFVLDIDGTTNVNNSDRIYVTDTFDGTHAIALNEITGLYTGTEAENTVLASVKNNNGIFTAVDGEGTLYYQRYELDKKDNTYDSNYTTDWYLKAVTTVDPEEKPTPGVDGAVSAGSLAYYTWLDHDQLMKRLGDLRHNGVEEKGVWLRVKGAKIGRSGNFGFKN
;
A
#
# COMPACT_ATOMS: atom_id res chain seq x y z
N THR A 1 27.29 6.99 -18.91
CA THR A 1 26.83 5.68 -19.42
C THR A 1 28.02 4.73 -19.56
N THR A 2 27.92 3.52 -18.98
CA THR A 2 28.91 2.47 -19.09
C THR A 2 28.27 1.21 -19.70
N SER A 3 29.05 0.42 -20.46
CA SER A 3 28.54 -0.80 -21.13
C SER A 3 29.37 -2.05 -20.89
N GLY A 4 30.58 -1.93 -20.31
CA GLY A 4 31.44 -3.07 -19.97
C GLY A 4 31.05 -3.73 -18.65
N ASP A 5 31.36 -4.99 -18.46
CA ASP A 5 31.21 -5.69 -17.18
C ASP A 5 32.14 -5.04 -16.13
N LYS A 6 31.65 -4.96 -14.90
CA LYS A 6 32.35 -4.28 -13.78
C LYS A 6 32.72 -2.82 -14.07
N ALA A 7 31.97 -2.17 -14.98
CA ALA A 7 32.15 -0.78 -15.31
C ALA A 7 31.08 0.06 -14.57
N HIS A 8 31.39 0.46 -13.34
CA HIS A 8 30.50 1.25 -12.51
C HIS A 8 30.26 2.64 -13.10
N GLY A 9 29.12 3.25 -12.78
CA GLY A 9 28.81 4.60 -13.23
C GLY A 9 29.61 5.65 -12.45
N ILE A 10 29.55 5.57 -11.13
CA ILE A 10 30.34 6.37 -10.18
C ILE A 10 30.88 5.40 -9.15
N GLU A 11 32.20 5.47 -8.90
CA GLU A 11 32.87 4.54 -8.00
C GLU A 11 33.88 5.27 -7.10
N VAL A 12 33.86 4.91 -5.82
CA VAL A 12 34.93 5.25 -4.87
C VAL A 12 35.36 3.96 -4.19
N TYR A 13 36.63 3.58 -4.41
CA TYR A 13 37.22 2.42 -3.78
C TYR A 13 38.65 2.68 -3.31
N ALA A 14 39.06 1.95 -2.27
CA ALA A 14 40.46 1.96 -1.84
C ALA A 14 41.27 1.00 -2.71
N ALA A 15 42.19 1.52 -3.50
CA ALA A 15 43.25 0.68 -4.08
C ALA A 15 44.11 0.15 -2.93
N ALA A 16 44.50 -1.12 -2.96
CA ALA A 16 45.36 -1.72 -1.95
C ALA A 16 46.62 -0.86 -1.74
N SER A 17 46.67 -0.08 -0.65
CA SER A 17 47.79 0.77 -0.38
C SER A 17 49.01 -0.05 0.05
N SER A 18 50.14 0.27 -0.52
CA SER A 18 51.45 -0.11 0.03
C SER A 18 51.54 0.40 1.45
N LYS A 19 51.88 -0.46 2.41
CA LYS A 19 52.01 -0.19 3.85
C LYS A 19 52.40 1.24 4.19
N GLY A 20 51.51 1.98 4.89
CA GLY A 20 51.88 3.15 5.67
C GLY A 20 51.25 4.49 5.27
N SER A 21 50.32 4.57 4.35
CA SER A 21 49.56 5.81 4.12
C SER A 21 48.21 5.71 4.87
N GLU A 22 47.91 6.73 5.69
CA GLU A 22 46.54 6.92 6.19
C GLU A 22 45.61 7.07 4.98
N GLU A 23 44.59 6.22 4.89
CA GLU A 23 43.55 6.39 3.89
C GLU A 23 42.87 7.71 4.13
N LYS A 24 42.99 8.64 3.18
CA LYS A 24 42.25 9.91 3.26
C LYS A 24 40.82 9.65 2.83
N ALA A 25 39.85 10.13 3.63
CA ALA A 25 38.47 10.19 3.26
C ALA A 25 38.31 10.80 1.84
N ALA A 26 37.64 10.07 0.98
CA ALA A 26 37.34 10.50 -0.39
C ALA A 26 35.94 11.06 -0.45
N GLN A 27 35.77 12.23 -1.04
CA GLN A 27 34.48 12.86 -1.25
C GLN A 27 34.20 13.04 -2.73
N VAL A 28 33.04 12.55 -3.18
CA VAL A 28 32.53 12.75 -4.54
C VAL A 28 31.19 13.47 -4.46
N LYS A 29 31.07 14.60 -5.17
CA LYS A 29 29.80 15.32 -5.29
C LYS A 29 29.30 15.27 -6.72
N VAL A 30 28.07 14.83 -6.90
CA VAL A 30 27.38 14.76 -8.19
C VAL A 30 26.33 15.87 -8.20
N GLY A 31 26.37 16.73 -9.22
CA GLY A 31 25.41 17.82 -9.35
C GLY A 31 23.99 17.29 -9.65
N SER A 32 23.00 18.14 -9.37
CA SER A 32 21.59 17.85 -9.65
C SER A 32 21.34 17.58 -11.14
N ASP A 33 20.16 16.98 -11.47
CA ASP A 33 19.75 16.67 -12.84
C ASP A 33 20.67 15.70 -13.60
N SER A 34 21.45 14.90 -12.89
CA SER A 34 22.41 13.97 -13.50
C SER A 34 21.82 12.59 -13.75
N THR A 35 22.30 11.94 -14.80
CA THR A 35 21.86 10.58 -15.16
C THR A 35 23.03 9.61 -15.17
N VAL A 36 22.88 8.50 -14.43
CA VAL A 36 23.81 7.37 -14.42
C VAL A 36 23.11 6.18 -15.06
N TYR A 37 23.77 5.56 -16.05
CA TYR A 37 23.22 4.40 -16.76
C TYR A 37 24.30 3.35 -17.00
N THR A 38 24.10 2.14 -16.50
CA THR A 38 25.01 1.01 -16.67
C THR A 38 24.33 -0.18 -17.33
N GLN A 39 25.04 -0.92 -18.19
CA GLN A 39 24.52 -2.07 -18.94
C GLN A 39 25.26 -3.37 -18.65
N GLY A 40 26.54 -3.31 -18.26
CA GLY A 40 27.35 -4.50 -18.01
C GLY A 40 26.96 -5.24 -16.74
N ASN A 41 27.32 -6.51 -16.65
CA ASN A 41 27.12 -7.30 -15.44
C ASN A 41 28.05 -6.82 -14.32
N GLN A 42 27.59 -6.91 -13.07
CA GLN A 42 28.31 -6.42 -11.89
C GLN A 42 28.74 -4.95 -12.03
N SER A 43 27.95 -4.15 -12.76
CA SER A 43 28.22 -2.73 -13.05
C SER A 43 27.23 -1.87 -12.31
N HIS A 44 27.58 -1.51 -11.07
CA HIS A 44 26.72 -0.71 -10.20
C HIS A 44 26.56 0.71 -10.73
N GLY A 45 25.44 1.35 -10.44
CA GLY A 45 25.22 2.75 -10.80
C GLY A 45 26.14 3.68 -10.00
N VAL A 46 26.02 3.63 -8.70
CA VAL A 46 26.86 4.36 -7.74
C VAL A 46 27.38 3.37 -6.71
N TYR A 47 28.68 3.34 -6.52
CA TYR A 47 29.33 2.33 -5.67
C TYR A 47 30.40 2.96 -4.76
N THR A 48 30.41 2.58 -3.49
CA THR A 48 31.51 2.88 -2.57
C THR A 48 31.95 1.63 -1.81
N ASP A 49 33.26 1.40 -1.83
CA ASP A 49 33.95 0.33 -1.08
C ASP A 49 35.23 0.91 -0.43
N MET A 50 35.12 2.05 0.19
CA MET A 50 36.22 2.69 0.90
C MET A 50 35.72 3.22 2.23
N LEU A 51 36.43 2.89 3.31
CA LEU A 51 36.14 3.41 4.63
C LEU A 51 36.21 4.95 4.64
N ASP A 52 35.32 5.59 5.36
CA ASP A 52 35.21 7.05 5.45
C ASP A 52 34.99 7.79 4.12
N ALA A 53 34.67 7.07 3.03
CA ALA A 53 34.30 7.71 1.76
C ALA A 53 32.84 8.20 1.81
N GLU A 54 32.61 9.32 1.12
CA GLU A 54 31.30 9.92 0.97
C GLU A 54 30.99 10.20 -0.51
N ILE A 55 29.86 9.72 -1.00
CA ILE A 55 29.30 10.11 -2.29
C ILE A 55 28.02 10.87 -2.03
N SER A 56 28.01 12.17 -2.37
CA SER A 56 26.81 13.00 -2.27
C SER A 56 26.19 13.18 -3.65
N LEU A 57 24.94 12.72 -3.82
CA LEU A 57 24.14 12.93 -5.02
C LEU A 57 23.23 14.15 -4.80
N GLY A 58 23.21 15.07 -5.76
CA GLY A 58 22.29 16.21 -5.75
C GLY A 58 20.83 15.79 -6.00
N ASP A 59 19.97 16.77 -6.22
CA ASP A 59 18.54 16.55 -6.49
C ASP A 59 18.31 16.04 -7.93
N ASP A 60 17.15 15.39 -8.15
CA ASP A 60 16.70 14.91 -9.46
C ASP A 60 17.69 13.99 -10.18
N ILE A 61 18.41 13.18 -9.43
CA ILE A 61 19.33 12.19 -9.99
C ILE A 61 18.54 10.96 -10.50
N SER A 62 18.93 10.48 -11.68
CA SER A 62 18.42 9.23 -12.24
C SER A 62 19.52 8.17 -12.35
N VAL A 63 19.33 7.02 -11.70
CA VAL A 63 20.25 5.89 -11.76
C VAL A 63 19.52 4.68 -12.31
N THR A 64 20.02 4.10 -13.41
CA THR A 64 19.46 2.88 -14.00
C THR A 64 20.55 1.87 -14.27
N THR A 65 20.37 0.64 -13.80
CA THR A 65 21.27 -0.49 -14.04
C THR A 65 20.53 -1.63 -14.72
N LYS A 66 21.17 -2.29 -15.73
CA LYS A 66 20.55 -3.36 -16.52
C LYS A 66 21.26 -4.71 -16.40
N GLY A 67 22.53 -4.73 -16.07
CA GLY A 67 23.29 -5.96 -15.97
C GLY A 67 22.92 -6.81 -14.77
N SER A 68 23.17 -8.11 -14.83
CA SER A 68 23.00 -9.03 -13.71
C SER A 68 23.97 -8.68 -12.57
N GLY A 69 23.51 -8.74 -11.32
CA GLY A 69 24.28 -8.36 -10.14
C GLY A 69 24.73 -6.89 -10.12
N SER A 70 23.98 -6.02 -10.80
CA SER A 70 24.31 -4.59 -10.97
C SER A 70 23.37 -3.75 -10.15
N HIS A 71 23.77 -3.43 -8.90
CA HIS A 71 22.94 -2.64 -7.99
C HIS A 71 22.86 -1.18 -8.43
N GLY A 72 21.73 -0.53 -8.10
CA GLY A 72 21.54 0.89 -8.41
C GLY A 72 22.52 1.77 -7.64
N ILE A 73 22.32 1.88 -6.33
CA ILE A 73 23.29 2.46 -5.38
C ILE A 73 23.75 1.37 -4.42
N TYR A 74 25.06 1.26 -4.21
CA TYR A 74 25.64 0.21 -3.41
C TYR A 74 26.73 0.75 -2.48
N ALA A 75 26.47 0.69 -1.18
CA ALA A 75 27.43 1.03 -0.14
C ALA A 75 27.95 -0.24 0.52
N SER A 76 29.12 -0.73 0.07
CA SER A 76 29.83 -1.80 0.76
C SER A 76 30.60 -1.25 1.97
N ARG A 77 31.27 -0.12 1.82
CA ARG A 77 31.88 0.68 2.88
C ARG A 77 31.73 2.16 2.52
N GLY A 78 31.62 3.02 3.51
CA GLY A 78 31.40 4.46 3.29
C GLY A 78 29.92 4.82 3.17
N VAL A 79 29.66 6.06 2.85
CA VAL A 79 28.32 6.65 2.87
C VAL A 79 27.92 7.13 1.47
N ILE A 80 26.69 6.79 1.05
CA ILE A 80 26.04 7.40 -0.11
C ILE A 80 24.88 8.24 0.41
N GLU A 81 24.93 9.56 0.20
CA GLU A 81 23.83 10.48 0.51
C GLU A 81 23.14 10.92 -0.77
N THR A 82 21.81 11.01 -0.75
CA THR A 82 21.03 11.44 -1.91
C THR A 82 20.25 12.71 -1.61
N GLY A 83 20.08 13.57 -2.61
CA GLY A 83 19.13 14.68 -2.55
C GLY A 83 17.69 14.24 -2.79
N ASP A 84 16.81 15.21 -3.04
CA ASP A 84 15.41 14.98 -3.34
C ASP A 84 15.19 14.52 -4.80
N GLY A 85 14.08 13.82 -5.06
CA GLY A 85 13.70 13.43 -6.42
C GLY A 85 14.58 12.33 -7.04
N LEU A 86 15.31 11.52 -6.25
CA LEU A 86 16.09 10.39 -6.78
C LEU A 86 15.17 9.40 -7.50
N ARG A 87 15.54 8.99 -8.71
CA ARG A 87 14.95 7.88 -9.46
C ARG A 87 15.93 6.74 -9.59
N LEU A 88 15.62 5.62 -8.99
CA LEU A 88 16.51 4.47 -8.87
C LEU A 88 15.85 3.22 -9.45
N SER A 89 16.44 2.64 -10.49
CA SER A 89 15.91 1.46 -11.16
C SER A 89 16.97 0.40 -11.39
N ALA A 90 16.85 -0.74 -10.71
CA ALA A 90 17.67 -1.94 -10.95
C ALA A 90 16.86 -2.96 -11.77
N GLN A 91 17.31 -3.28 -12.97
CA GLN A 91 16.57 -4.10 -13.93
C GLN A 91 17.19 -5.50 -14.17
N GLY A 92 18.41 -5.71 -13.74
CA GLY A 92 19.11 -6.99 -13.93
C GLY A 92 18.76 -8.02 -12.86
N THR A 93 18.92 -9.29 -13.17
CA THR A 93 18.75 -10.39 -12.23
C THR A 93 19.73 -10.29 -11.07
N GLY A 94 19.25 -10.48 -9.84
CA GLY A 94 20.06 -10.35 -8.63
C GLY A 94 20.59 -8.93 -8.39
N SER A 95 19.86 -7.91 -8.88
CA SER A 95 20.28 -6.52 -8.82
C SER A 95 19.35 -5.74 -7.90
N HIS A 96 19.85 -5.35 -6.73
CA HIS A 96 19.10 -4.55 -5.78
C HIS A 96 19.15 -3.05 -6.15
N ALA A 97 18.09 -2.30 -5.86
CA ALA A 97 18.11 -0.89 -6.20
C ALA A 97 18.97 -0.10 -5.21
N ALA A 98 18.67 -0.15 -3.92
CA ALA A 98 19.52 0.39 -2.85
C ALA A 98 20.05 -0.78 -2.01
N TYR A 99 21.38 -0.88 -1.88
CA TYR A 99 22.02 -1.98 -1.17
C TYR A 99 23.15 -1.48 -0.25
N ALA A 100 23.09 -1.88 1.02
CA ALA A 100 24.17 -1.67 2.01
C ALA A 100 24.52 -3.02 2.65
N ASP A 101 25.80 -3.45 2.60
CA ASP A 101 26.18 -4.81 2.96
C ASP A 101 27.30 -4.93 4.00
N SER A 102 27.54 -3.91 4.79
CA SER A 102 28.48 -3.99 5.92
C SER A 102 28.20 -2.93 6.98
N ALA A 103 28.74 -3.11 8.16
CA ALA A 103 28.61 -2.15 9.27
C ALA A 103 29.15 -0.74 8.93
N ASP A 104 30.07 -0.65 7.97
CA ASP A 104 30.65 0.60 7.49
C ASP A 104 29.93 1.15 6.25
N GLY A 105 28.97 0.39 5.68
CA GLY A 105 28.17 0.78 4.52
C GLY A 105 26.87 1.47 4.92
N SER A 106 26.61 2.67 4.43
CA SER A 106 25.40 3.43 4.72
C SER A 106 24.84 4.15 3.50
N ILE A 107 23.51 4.14 3.37
CA ILE A 107 22.78 4.92 2.38
C ILE A 107 21.80 5.82 3.12
N LYS A 108 21.82 7.12 2.79
CA LYS A 108 20.93 8.12 3.38
C LYS A 108 20.12 8.82 2.30
N PHE A 109 18.83 8.67 2.35
CA PHE A 109 17.90 9.45 1.54
C PHE A 109 17.54 10.74 2.28
N ASN A 110 18.15 11.86 1.87
CA ASN A 110 17.87 13.18 2.48
C ASN A 110 16.62 13.85 1.88
N GLY A 111 15.97 13.22 0.91
CA GLY A 111 14.73 13.65 0.26
C GLY A 111 13.92 12.46 -0.24
N GLY A 112 12.85 12.74 -0.99
CA GLY A 112 12.01 11.72 -1.59
C GLY A 112 12.70 10.93 -2.70
N ALA A 113 12.25 9.68 -2.93
CA ALA A 113 12.83 8.83 -3.96
C ALA A 113 11.79 7.89 -4.59
N ASP A 114 11.96 7.64 -5.90
CA ASP A 114 11.28 6.57 -6.63
C ASP A 114 12.27 5.41 -6.82
N ILE A 115 12.05 4.31 -6.10
CA ILE A 115 12.97 3.17 -6.00
C ILE A 115 12.32 1.93 -6.58
N SER A 116 12.97 1.25 -7.53
CA SER A 116 12.43 0.04 -8.16
C SER A 116 13.45 -1.05 -8.40
N ALA A 117 13.08 -2.30 -8.09
CA ALA A 117 13.78 -3.50 -8.53
C ALA A 117 12.83 -4.34 -9.39
N ALA A 118 13.24 -4.69 -10.61
CA ALA A 118 12.38 -5.34 -11.57
C ALA A 118 12.38 -6.88 -11.46
N ASP A 119 13.44 -7.47 -10.95
CA ASP A 119 13.56 -8.91 -10.77
C ASP A 119 12.89 -9.37 -9.47
N PRO A 120 12.08 -10.45 -9.48
CA PRO A 120 11.39 -10.94 -8.28
C PRO A 120 12.30 -11.34 -7.12
N ASP A 121 13.52 -11.79 -7.44
CA ASP A 121 14.53 -12.21 -6.45
C ASP A 121 15.45 -11.05 -6.02
N SER A 122 15.14 -9.84 -6.48
CA SER A 122 15.87 -8.61 -6.15
C SER A 122 15.04 -7.74 -5.19
N TYR A 123 15.74 -6.92 -4.42
CA TYR A 123 15.11 -6.03 -3.46
C TYR A 123 15.21 -4.58 -3.92
N ALA A 124 14.13 -3.82 -3.71
CA ALA A 124 14.16 -2.37 -3.88
C ALA A 124 15.08 -1.73 -2.82
N VAL A 125 14.98 -2.20 -1.58
CA VAL A 125 15.84 -1.75 -0.47
C VAL A 125 16.36 -2.97 0.26
N TYR A 126 17.70 -3.09 0.38
CA TYR A 126 18.33 -4.22 1.04
C TYR A 126 19.48 -3.76 1.96
N ALA A 127 19.37 -4.11 3.22
CA ALA A 127 20.44 -3.92 4.21
C ALA A 127 20.91 -5.29 4.74
N ASP A 128 22.20 -5.58 4.61
CA ASP A 128 22.80 -6.84 5.01
C ASP A 128 24.06 -6.58 5.86
N LYS A 129 24.45 -7.55 6.70
CA LYS A 129 25.68 -7.52 7.50
C LYS A 129 25.92 -6.21 8.26
N SER A 130 24.89 -5.75 8.96
CA SER A 130 24.89 -4.49 9.71
C SER A 130 24.95 -3.23 8.85
N GLY A 131 24.76 -3.30 7.53
CA GLY A 131 24.60 -2.15 6.64
C GLY A 131 23.35 -1.34 7.01
N LYS A 132 23.36 -0.05 6.75
CA LYS A 132 22.31 0.88 7.13
C LYS A 132 21.71 1.60 5.95
N ILE A 133 20.37 1.69 5.92
CA ILE A 133 19.63 2.50 4.95
C ILE A 133 18.64 3.35 5.71
N GLU A 134 18.75 4.66 5.56
CA GLU A 134 17.95 5.64 6.30
C GLU A 134 17.28 6.64 5.33
N GLY A 135 15.99 6.91 5.55
CA GLY A 135 15.23 7.95 4.87
C GLY A 135 14.28 8.58 5.87
N ILE A 136 14.83 9.43 6.77
CA ILE A 136 14.16 9.93 7.97
C ILE A 136 13.67 11.39 7.86
N THR A 137 13.71 11.98 6.68
CA THR A 137 13.21 13.33 6.47
C THR A 137 11.68 13.33 6.45
N ALA A 138 11.06 14.03 7.38
CA ALA A 138 9.63 13.94 7.68
C ALA A 138 8.68 14.24 6.50
N ASP A 139 9.11 15.00 5.51
CA ASP A 139 8.28 15.37 4.34
C ASP A 139 8.65 14.59 3.07
N SER A 140 9.48 13.56 3.18
CA SER A 140 9.98 12.81 2.02
C SER A 140 8.94 11.85 1.48
N ARG A 141 8.58 12.03 0.20
CA ARG A 141 7.69 11.13 -0.51
C ARG A 141 8.49 9.99 -1.15
N PHE A 142 8.14 8.76 -0.82
CA PHE A 142 8.74 7.56 -1.41
C PHE A 142 7.75 6.81 -2.29
N THR A 143 8.22 6.36 -3.47
CA THR A 143 7.58 5.28 -4.23
C THR A 143 8.54 4.10 -4.24
N VAL A 144 8.18 3.01 -3.57
CA VAL A 144 9.00 1.80 -3.52
C VAL A 144 8.26 0.68 -4.25
N LEU A 145 8.85 0.19 -5.35
CA LEU A 145 8.31 -0.91 -6.16
C LEU A 145 9.29 -2.08 -6.11
N GLY A 146 8.93 -3.11 -5.36
CA GLY A 146 9.74 -4.28 -5.06
C GLY A 146 9.87 -4.49 -3.56
N ASN A 147 10.53 -5.58 -3.17
CA ASN A 147 10.60 -6.00 -1.78
C ASN A 147 11.66 -5.21 -0.97
N MET A 148 11.49 -5.18 0.34
CA MET A 148 12.52 -4.72 1.29
C MET A 148 13.03 -5.92 2.09
N LEU A 149 14.34 -5.98 2.35
CA LEU A 149 14.96 -6.97 3.22
C LEU A 149 15.99 -6.32 4.15
N ALA A 150 15.89 -6.60 5.43
CA ALA A 150 16.98 -6.43 6.38
C ALA A 150 17.44 -7.80 6.87
N ASP A 151 18.69 -8.13 6.64
CA ASP A 151 19.28 -9.41 6.99
C ASP A 151 20.59 -9.23 7.75
N ASN A 152 20.98 -10.24 8.54
CA ASN A 152 22.26 -10.28 9.24
C ASN A 152 22.57 -8.98 10.00
N SER A 153 21.64 -8.52 10.82
CA SER A 153 21.72 -7.26 11.58
C SER A 153 21.72 -5.99 10.71
N GLY A 154 21.38 -6.08 9.44
CA GLY A 154 21.13 -4.91 8.59
C GLY A 154 19.95 -4.08 9.09
N SER A 155 19.95 -2.78 8.85
CA SER A 155 18.92 -1.86 9.35
C SER A 155 18.38 -0.98 8.23
N ILE A 156 17.05 -0.92 8.15
CA ILE A 156 16.30 -0.01 7.26
C ILE A 156 15.39 0.83 8.14
N GLU A 157 15.49 2.15 8.03
CA GLU A 157 14.61 3.11 8.69
C GLU A 157 14.04 4.07 7.65
N LEU A 158 12.73 4.00 7.38
CA LEU A 158 12.08 4.83 6.37
C LEU A 158 10.85 5.55 6.92
N PHE A 159 10.84 6.88 6.73
CA PHE A 159 9.70 7.75 6.88
C PHE A 159 9.01 7.95 5.54
N MET A 160 7.83 7.39 5.37
CA MET A 160 7.02 7.51 4.17
C MET A 160 5.94 8.57 4.39
N ALA A 161 6.21 9.79 3.96
CA ALA A 161 5.31 10.93 4.07
C ALA A 161 4.09 10.79 3.14
N ALA A 162 3.17 11.74 3.24
CA ALA A 162 1.92 11.76 2.48
C ALA A 162 2.10 11.50 0.98
N ASN A 163 1.19 10.70 0.40
CA ASN A 163 1.23 10.22 -0.98
C ASN A 163 2.39 9.29 -1.33
N SER A 164 3.07 8.72 -0.34
CA SER A 164 4.02 7.64 -0.57
C SER A 164 3.30 6.35 -0.93
N LEU A 165 4.00 5.50 -1.69
CA LEU A 165 3.51 4.19 -2.09
C LEU A 165 4.60 3.14 -1.89
N PHE A 166 4.29 2.11 -1.13
CA PHE A 166 5.08 0.89 -1.12
C PHE A 166 4.29 -0.24 -1.78
N THR A 167 4.86 -0.90 -2.77
CA THR A 167 4.30 -2.11 -3.39
C THR A 167 5.34 -3.21 -3.32
N GLY A 168 5.14 -4.16 -2.45
CA GLY A 168 6.10 -5.23 -2.16
C GLY A 168 5.85 -5.87 -0.80
N LYS A 169 6.68 -6.82 -0.44
CA LYS A 169 6.77 -7.37 0.91
C LYS A 169 7.98 -6.80 1.64
N SER A 170 7.92 -6.73 2.95
CA SER A 170 9.07 -6.47 3.81
C SER A 170 9.46 -7.75 4.56
N GLU A 171 10.74 -7.96 4.75
CA GLU A 171 11.27 -9.16 5.41
C GLU A 171 12.40 -8.77 6.37
N THR A 172 12.33 -9.26 7.60
CA THR A 172 13.41 -9.18 8.57
C THR A 172 13.95 -10.58 8.84
N GLU A 173 15.24 -10.79 8.62
CA GLU A 173 15.90 -12.06 8.80
C GLU A 173 17.17 -11.88 9.67
N ASN A 174 17.57 -12.90 10.38
CA ASN A 174 18.83 -12.98 11.14
C ASN A 174 19.16 -11.69 11.94
N SER A 175 18.21 -11.23 12.74
CA SER A 175 18.30 -9.99 13.55
C SER A 175 18.34 -8.70 12.71
N GLY A 176 17.87 -8.73 11.46
CA GLY A 176 17.63 -7.53 10.68
C GLY A 176 16.52 -6.66 11.26
N ILE A 177 16.61 -5.37 11.07
CA ILE A 177 15.70 -4.37 11.62
C ILE A 177 15.06 -3.57 10.48
N ILE A 178 13.73 -3.51 10.45
CA ILE A 178 13.00 -2.60 9.58
C ILE A 178 12.06 -1.76 10.44
N ASP A 179 12.34 -0.47 10.50
CA ASP A 179 11.50 0.53 11.13
C ASP A 179 10.82 1.35 10.03
N LEU A 180 9.50 1.18 9.91
CA LEU A 180 8.69 1.84 8.88
C LEU A 180 7.68 2.78 9.54
N ASP A 181 7.80 4.06 9.24
CA ASP A 181 6.83 5.07 9.63
C ASP A 181 6.06 5.55 8.40
N MET A 182 4.74 5.41 8.43
CA MET A 182 3.87 5.76 7.31
C MET A 182 2.83 6.78 7.75
N THR A 183 2.76 7.90 7.02
CA THR A 183 1.77 8.95 7.26
C THR A 183 1.04 9.29 5.98
N ASP A 184 -0.30 9.23 5.98
CA ASP A 184 -1.19 9.51 4.83
C ASP A 184 -0.70 8.85 3.52
N SER A 185 -0.27 7.60 3.59
CA SER A 185 0.38 6.84 2.50
C SER A 185 -0.26 5.47 2.29
N MET A 186 0.26 4.68 1.35
CA MET A 186 -0.28 3.36 1.03
C MET A 186 0.83 2.30 0.94
N TRP A 187 0.59 1.15 1.55
CA TRP A 187 1.34 -0.07 1.34
C TRP A 187 0.46 -1.15 0.72
N ARG A 188 0.79 -1.58 -0.49
CA ARG A 188 0.20 -2.75 -1.14
C ARG A 188 1.11 -3.94 -0.92
N MET A 189 0.71 -4.82 -0.02
CA MET A 189 1.48 -6.03 0.28
C MET A 189 1.37 -7.03 -0.86
N THR A 190 2.51 -7.56 -1.30
CA THR A 190 2.55 -8.63 -2.32
C THR A 190 2.78 -10.01 -1.71
N GLY A 191 2.96 -10.11 -0.41
CA GLY A 191 3.19 -11.33 0.35
C GLY A 191 3.19 -11.09 1.84
N SER A 192 3.24 -12.18 2.61
CA SER A 192 3.46 -12.09 4.05
C SER A 192 4.71 -11.27 4.33
N SER A 193 4.63 -10.41 5.32
CA SER A 193 5.65 -9.40 5.59
C SER A 193 6.01 -9.37 7.07
N SER A 194 7.24 -8.99 7.37
CA SER A 194 7.74 -8.76 8.73
C SER A 194 8.43 -7.40 8.85
N LEU A 195 8.26 -6.77 10.02
CA LEU A 195 8.84 -5.49 10.43
C LEU A 195 9.27 -5.58 11.88
N THR A 196 10.19 -4.71 12.31
CA THR A 196 10.51 -4.53 13.73
C THR A 196 9.56 -3.51 14.33
N ASN A 197 9.58 -2.28 13.85
CA ASN A 197 8.66 -1.24 14.30
C ASN A 197 7.82 -0.72 13.13
N PHE A 198 6.52 -0.65 13.36
CA PHE A 198 5.58 -0.12 12.39
C PHE A 198 4.72 0.98 13.01
N THR A 199 4.92 2.21 12.53
CA THR A 199 4.05 3.34 12.87
C THR A 199 3.11 3.62 11.70
N ASN A 200 1.80 3.45 11.91
CA ASN A 200 0.79 3.69 10.89
C ASN A 200 -0.09 4.89 11.26
N ASN A 201 0.20 6.05 10.68
CA ASN A 201 -0.59 7.26 10.85
C ASN A 201 -1.46 7.53 9.61
N LYS A 202 -2.73 7.18 9.68
CA LYS A 202 -3.74 7.38 8.61
C LYS A 202 -3.37 6.75 7.26
N SER A 203 -2.43 5.82 7.24
CA SER A 203 -2.04 5.13 6.02
C SER A 203 -2.83 3.85 5.83
N VAL A 204 -2.93 3.41 4.58
CA VAL A 204 -3.62 2.18 4.19
C VAL A 204 -2.61 1.07 3.98
N VAL A 205 -2.80 -0.04 4.67
CA VAL A 205 -2.10 -1.30 4.41
C VAL A 205 -3.08 -2.25 3.73
N ASP A 206 -2.88 -2.49 2.46
CA ASP A 206 -3.69 -3.39 1.65
C ASP A 206 -3.00 -4.76 1.59
N MET A 207 -3.56 -5.73 2.29
CA MET A 207 -3.05 -7.11 2.37
C MET A 207 -3.74 -8.03 1.36
N THR A 208 -4.77 -7.52 0.66
CA THR A 208 -5.62 -8.32 -0.22
C THR A 208 -4.88 -8.87 -1.43
N LYS A 209 -5.25 -10.08 -1.86
CA LYS A 209 -4.67 -10.76 -3.01
C LYS A 209 -5.70 -11.50 -3.83
N ASP A 210 -5.48 -11.49 -5.14
CA ASP A 210 -6.24 -12.35 -6.02
C ASP A 210 -5.95 -13.85 -5.73
N GLY A 211 -7.00 -14.68 -5.79
CA GLY A 211 -6.86 -16.13 -5.73
C GLY A 211 -6.97 -16.78 -4.35
N GLY A 212 -7.36 -16.07 -3.31
CA GLY A 212 -7.66 -16.65 -1.99
C GLY A 212 -6.43 -17.13 -1.21
N VAL A 213 -5.29 -16.54 -1.44
CA VAL A 213 -4.06 -16.78 -0.67
C VAL A 213 -3.96 -15.74 0.44
N PHE A 214 -4.09 -16.16 1.66
CA PHE A 214 -3.99 -15.26 2.82
C PHE A 214 -2.54 -14.89 3.14
N SER A 215 -2.37 -13.66 3.61
CA SER A 215 -1.08 -13.07 4.00
C SER A 215 -1.06 -12.76 5.48
N SER A 216 0.13 -12.62 6.03
CA SER A 216 0.32 -12.11 7.37
C SER A 216 1.24 -10.88 7.38
N LEU A 217 0.92 -9.95 8.27
CA LEU A 217 1.81 -8.87 8.66
C LEU A 217 2.28 -9.14 10.09
N THR A 218 3.57 -9.36 10.27
CA THR A 218 4.18 -9.56 11.60
C THR A 218 5.04 -8.35 11.94
N THR A 219 4.83 -7.77 13.11
CA THR A 219 5.68 -6.69 13.62
C THR A 219 5.95 -6.89 15.11
N GLU A 220 7.10 -6.45 15.61
CA GLU A 220 7.31 -6.42 17.05
C GLU A 220 6.43 -5.34 17.68
N ASN A 221 6.49 -4.13 17.17
CA ASN A 221 5.71 -3.01 17.67
C ASN A 221 4.82 -2.41 16.59
N LEU A 222 3.55 -2.23 16.89
CA LEU A 222 2.59 -1.50 16.08
C LEU A 222 2.11 -0.27 16.83
N SER A 223 2.25 0.90 16.22
CA SER A 223 1.84 2.16 16.82
C SER A 223 1.17 3.10 15.80
N GLY A 224 0.78 4.30 16.25
CA GLY A 224 0.15 5.33 15.42
C GLY A 224 -1.37 5.37 15.54
N ASN A 225 -2.00 6.26 14.80
CA ASN A 225 -3.45 6.47 14.87
C ASN A 225 -4.09 6.67 13.51
N GLY A 226 -5.31 6.13 13.37
CA GLY A 226 -6.09 6.26 12.15
C GLY A 226 -5.59 5.39 10.99
N GLY A 227 -4.64 4.50 11.23
CA GLY A 227 -4.19 3.54 10.24
C GLY A 227 -5.32 2.60 9.82
N TYR A 228 -5.28 2.14 8.58
CA TYR A 228 -6.32 1.36 7.94
C TYR A 228 -5.72 0.09 7.35
N PHE A 229 -6.24 -1.07 7.75
CA PHE A 229 -5.81 -2.38 7.26
C PHE A 229 -6.95 -3.01 6.46
N VAL A 230 -6.68 -3.44 5.23
CA VAL A 230 -7.63 -4.17 4.40
C VAL A 230 -7.20 -5.64 4.37
N LEU A 231 -8.04 -6.53 4.90
CA LEU A 231 -7.77 -7.95 5.07
C LEU A 231 -8.73 -8.78 4.23
N ASP A 232 -8.22 -9.79 3.52
CA ASP A 232 -9.05 -10.83 2.92
C ASP A 232 -9.60 -11.76 4.00
N ILE A 233 -10.88 -12.12 3.87
CA ILE A 233 -11.55 -13.10 4.71
C ILE A 233 -12.38 -14.07 3.86
N ASP A 234 -12.35 -15.35 4.18
CA ASP A 234 -13.27 -16.37 3.64
C ASP A 234 -14.39 -16.61 4.63
N GLY A 235 -15.57 -16.08 4.35
CA GLY A 235 -16.78 -16.25 5.16
C GLY A 235 -17.47 -17.60 5.06
N THR A 236 -17.04 -18.47 4.14
CA THR A 236 -17.73 -19.76 3.89
C THR A 236 -17.17 -20.92 4.70
N THR A 237 -16.01 -20.77 5.27
CA THR A 237 -15.35 -21.83 6.04
C THR A 237 -15.14 -21.42 7.50
N ASN A 238 -15.51 -22.29 8.40
CA ASN A 238 -15.50 -22.06 9.85
C ASN A 238 -14.12 -21.94 10.51
N VAL A 239 -13.04 -21.74 9.77
CA VAL A 239 -11.71 -21.84 10.39
C VAL A 239 -10.73 -20.84 9.82
N ASN A 240 -10.47 -19.77 10.57
CA ASN A 240 -9.24 -18.95 10.48
C ASN A 240 -8.70 -18.65 9.07
N ASN A 241 -9.58 -18.56 8.08
CA ASN A 241 -9.23 -18.24 6.71
C ASN A 241 -9.34 -16.72 6.50
N SER A 242 -8.32 -16.02 6.93
CA SER A 242 -8.19 -14.57 6.74
C SER A 242 -6.73 -14.16 6.70
N ASP A 243 -6.47 -13.03 6.12
CA ASP A 243 -5.25 -12.28 6.41
C ASP A 243 -5.15 -12.01 7.91
N ARG A 244 -3.93 -11.90 8.43
CA ARG A 244 -3.73 -11.77 9.87
C ARG A 244 -2.60 -10.82 10.23
N ILE A 245 -2.83 -10.02 11.28
CA ILE A 245 -1.82 -9.15 11.88
C ILE A 245 -1.29 -9.82 13.15
N TYR A 246 0.03 -9.91 13.26
CA TYR A 246 0.73 -10.40 14.45
C TYR A 246 1.59 -9.29 15.05
N VAL A 247 1.34 -8.96 16.31
CA VAL A 247 2.17 -8.02 17.07
C VAL A 247 2.87 -8.79 18.20
N THR A 248 4.16 -9.00 18.03
CA THR A 248 4.93 -9.91 18.89
C THR A 248 5.45 -9.25 20.16
N ASP A 249 5.35 -7.92 20.28
CA ASP A 249 5.61 -7.20 21.51
C ASP A 249 4.47 -6.23 21.85
N THR A 250 4.46 -4.98 21.39
CA THR A 250 3.52 -3.96 21.87
C THR A 250 2.64 -3.41 20.75
N PHE A 251 1.34 -3.36 21.01
CA PHE A 251 0.35 -2.66 20.19
C PHE A 251 -0.18 -1.43 20.92
N ASP A 252 0.07 -0.25 20.36
CA ASP A 252 -0.45 1.04 20.82
C ASP A 252 -1.20 1.77 19.73
N GLY A 253 -2.17 2.60 20.12
CA GLY A 253 -2.91 3.47 19.20
C GLY A 253 -4.25 2.90 18.74
N THR A 254 -4.81 3.49 17.68
CA THR A 254 -6.13 3.13 17.16
C THR A 254 -6.10 2.96 15.66
N HIS A 255 -6.50 1.78 15.18
CA HIS A 255 -6.51 1.44 13.76
C HIS A 255 -7.84 0.84 13.34
N ALA A 256 -8.17 0.97 12.07
CA ALA A 256 -9.37 0.40 11.48
C ALA A 256 -9.03 -0.85 10.65
N ILE A 257 -9.89 -1.86 10.73
CA ILE A 257 -9.83 -3.05 9.87
C ILE A 257 -11.05 -3.05 8.96
N ALA A 258 -10.80 -3.11 7.65
CA ALA A 258 -11.79 -3.40 6.63
C ALA A 258 -11.63 -4.83 6.16
N LEU A 259 -12.74 -5.51 5.93
CA LEU A 259 -12.76 -6.89 5.46
C LEU A 259 -13.14 -6.93 3.99
N ASN A 260 -12.32 -7.61 3.18
CA ASN A 260 -12.63 -7.97 1.82
C ASN A 260 -13.05 -9.45 1.77
N GLU A 261 -14.32 -9.70 1.47
CA GLU A 261 -14.87 -11.05 1.44
C GLU A 261 -14.59 -11.68 0.07
N ILE A 262 -13.65 -12.61 0.01
CA ILE A 262 -13.23 -13.26 -1.24
C ILE A 262 -14.27 -14.21 -1.84
N THR A 263 -15.25 -14.65 -1.05
CA THR A 263 -16.30 -15.60 -1.45
C THR A 263 -17.65 -14.95 -1.76
N GLY A 264 -17.71 -13.61 -1.74
CA GLY A 264 -18.92 -12.82 -1.93
C GLY A 264 -19.55 -12.37 -0.61
N LEU A 265 -20.70 -11.69 -0.72
CA LEU A 265 -21.39 -11.13 0.45
C LEU A 265 -21.72 -12.20 1.47
N TYR A 266 -21.16 -12.04 2.63
CA TYR A 266 -21.37 -12.89 3.77
C TYR A 266 -22.76 -12.63 4.40
N THR A 267 -23.57 -13.67 4.55
CA THR A 267 -24.91 -13.57 5.11
C THR A 267 -25.15 -14.48 6.33
N GLY A 268 -24.11 -15.16 6.78
CA GLY A 268 -24.17 -16.10 7.88
C GLY A 268 -23.33 -15.70 9.08
N THR A 269 -23.19 -16.61 10.02
CA THR A 269 -22.36 -16.49 11.22
C THR A 269 -21.06 -17.30 11.12
N GLU A 270 -20.74 -17.82 9.92
CA GLU A 270 -19.61 -18.71 9.70
C GLU A 270 -18.27 -18.03 9.92
N ALA A 271 -18.16 -16.74 9.56
CA ALA A 271 -16.93 -15.96 9.81
C ALA A 271 -16.79 -15.47 11.25
N GLU A 272 -17.85 -15.54 12.06
CA GLU A 272 -17.76 -15.18 13.47
C GLU A 272 -16.70 -16.02 14.18
N ASN A 273 -15.95 -15.39 15.06
CA ASN A 273 -14.78 -15.95 15.76
C ASN A 273 -13.49 -16.09 14.92
N THR A 274 -13.48 -15.67 13.65
CA THR A 274 -12.24 -15.57 12.88
C THR A 274 -11.30 -14.53 13.52
N VAL A 275 -10.08 -14.97 13.84
CA VAL A 275 -9.07 -14.10 14.42
C VAL A 275 -8.38 -13.30 13.34
N LEU A 276 -8.37 -11.98 13.48
CA LEU A 276 -7.80 -11.02 12.54
C LEU A 276 -6.46 -10.46 13.01
N ALA A 277 -6.27 -10.36 14.33
CA ALA A 277 -4.99 -9.96 14.88
C ALA A 277 -4.69 -10.70 16.19
N SER A 278 -3.41 -11.04 16.41
CA SER A 278 -2.90 -11.62 17.65
C SER A 278 -1.81 -10.72 18.22
N VAL A 279 -1.92 -10.36 19.49
CA VAL A 279 -1.10 -9.32 20.13
C VAL A 279 -0.55 -9.81 21.47
N LYS A 280 0.71 -9.52 21.76
CA LYS A 280 1.34 -9.88 23.03
C LYS A 280 1.00 -8.88 24.15
N ASN A 281 1.29 -7.59 23.97
CA ASN A 281 0.96 -6.53 24.92
C ASN A 281 -0.03 -5.56 24.25
N ASN A 282 -1.31 -5.69 24.57
CA ASN A 282 -2.38 -4.95 23.91
C ASN A 282 -2.78 -3.69 24.69
N ASN A 283 -2.29 -2.53 24.26
CA ASN A 283 -2.72 -1.20 24.74
C ASN A 283 -3.58 -0.46 23.69
N GLY A 284 -3.61 -0.98 22.47
CA GLY A 284 -4.31 -0.35 21.34
C GLY A 284 -5.73 -0.85 21.13
N ILE A 285 -6.36 -0.31 20.09
CA ILE A 285 -7.74 -0.62 19.70
C ILE A 285 -7.81 -0.84 18.19
N PHE A 286 -8.38 -1.97 17.78
CA PHE A 286 -8.87 -2.16 16.41
C PHE A 286 -10.38 -1.90 16.35
N THR A 287 -10.81 -1.18 15.34
CA THR A 287 -12.23 -0.94 14.99
C THR A 287 -12.54 -1.54 13.64
N ALA A 288 -13.76 -2.00 13.42
CA ALA A 288 -14.17 -2.47 12.10
C ALA A 288 -14.73 -1.33 11.24
N VAL A 289 -14.58 -1.47 9.94
CA VAL A 289 -15.22 -0.61 8.93
C VAL A 289 -16.34 -1.39 8.26
N ASP A 290 -17.51 -0.79 8.13
CA ASP A 290 -18.66 -1.41 7.45
C ASP A 290 -18.30 -1.77 5.99
N GLY A 291 -18.63 -2.97 5.57
CA GLY A 291 -18.49 -3.43 4.19
C GLY A 291 -19.60 -2.85 3.30
N GLU A 292 -19.25 -2.38 2.11
CA GLU A 292 -20.21 -1.87 1.13
C GLU A 292 -20.56 -2.95 0.10
N GLY A 293 -21.80 -3.47 0.18
CA GLY A 293 -22.35 -4.37 -0.82
C GLY A 293 -23.22 -3.64 -1.85
N THR A 294 -23.69 -4.37 -2.86
CA THR A 294 -24.54 -3.77 -3.90
C THR A 294 -25.90 -3.31 -3.36
N LEU A 295 -26.49 -4.07 -2.46
CA LEU A 295 -27.82 -3.81 -1.90
C LEU A 295 -27.80 -3.39 -0.43
N TYR A 296 -26.86 -3.91 0.34
CA TYR A 296 -26.78 -3.74 1.79
C TYR A 296 -25.37 -3.36 2.19
N TYR A 297 -25.26 -2.56 3.27
CA TYR A 297 -24.02 -2.50 4.04
C TYR A 297 -23.98 -3.68 5.01
N GLN A 298 -22.79 -4.21 5.22
CA GLN A 298 -22.52 -5.15 6.28
C GLN A 298 -21.78 -4.43 7.41
N ARG A 299 -22.33 -4.52 8.60
CA ARG A 299 -21.68 -4.01 9.81
C ARG A 299 -20.89 -5.14 10.44
N TYR A 300 -19.60 -4.90 10.59
CA TYR A 300 -18.70 -5.80 11.28
C TYR A 300 -18.46 -5.32 12.70
N GLU A 301 -18.52 -6.23 13.66
CA GLU A 301 -18.18 -5.94 15.05
C GLU A 301 -16.95 -6.75 15.42
N LEU A 302 -15.91 -6.07 15.89
CA LEU A 302 -14.72 -6.71 16.47
C LEU A 302 -14.82 -6.74 17.98
N ASP A 303 -14.26 -7.80 18.57
CA ASP A 303 -14.05 -7.90 20.01
C ASP A 303 -12.71 -8.57 20.27
N LYS A 304 -12.27 -8.59 21.50
CA LYS A 304 -11.02 -9.21 21.93
C LYS A 304 -11.27 -10.32 22.94
N LYS A 305 -10.43 -11.34 22.88
CA LYS A 305 -10.43 -12.47 23.81
C LYS A 305 -9.00 -12.85 24.20
N ASP A 306 -8.87 -13.57 25.30
CA ASP A 306 -7.57 -14.13 25.69
C ASP A 306 -7.12 -15.16 24.64
N ASN A 307 -5.88 -15.06 24.19
CA ASN A 307 -5.28 -16.08 23.33
C ASN A 307 -4.93 -17.30 24.20
N THR A 308 -5.48 -18.45 23.84
CA THR A 308 -5.26 -19.73 24.55
C THR A 308 -4.48 -20.75 23.75
N TYR A 309 -4.16 -20.44 22.49
CA TYR A 309 -3.57 -21.39 21.54
C TYR A 309 -2.08 -21.18 21.33
N ASP A 310 -1.60 -19.92 21.38
CA ASP A 310 -0.20 -19.57 21.18
C ASP A 310 0.31 -18.72 22.34
N SER A 311 1.21 -19.28 23.14
CA SER A 311 1.78 -18.60 24.30
C SER A 311 2.62 -17.36 23.99
N ASN A 312 2.91 -17.08 22.71
CA ASN A 312 3.60 -15.87 22.27
C ASN A 312 2.68 -14.64 22.30
N TYR A 313 1.36 -14.83 22.35
CA TYR A 313 0.37 -13.77 22.37
C TYR A 313 -0.54 -13.88 23.59
N THR A 314 -1.10 -12.76 24.03
CA THR A 314 -2.05 -12.72 25.15
C THR A 314 -3.47 -12.41 24.69
N THR A 315 -3.62 -11.68 23.61
CA THR A 315 -4.91 -11.15 23.14
C THR A 315 -5.12 -11.45 21.66
N ASP A 316 -6.28 -11.99 21.34
CA ASP A 316 -6.77 -12.10 19.97
C ASP A 316 -7.90 -11.10 19.73
N TRP A 317 -7.76 -10.33 18.64
CA TRP A 317 -8.86 -9.57 18.07
C TRP A 317 -9.56 -10.42 17.01
N TYR A 318 -10.87 -10.58 17.15
CA TYR A 318 -11.66 -11.45 16.29
C TYR A 318 -12.94 -10.79 15.80
N LEU A 319 -13.48 -11.29 14.70
CA LEU A 319 -14.78 -10.89 14.17
C LEU A 319 -15.87 -11.47 15.07
N LYS A 320 -16.54 -10.61 15.84
CA LYS A 320 -17.56 -10.99 16.80
C LYS A 320 -18.91 -11.21 16.17
N ALA A 321 -19.30 -10.31 15.27
CA ALA A 321 -20.60 -10.38 14.61
C ALA A 321 -20.55 -9.72 13.23
N VAL A 322 -21.40 -10.23 12.35
CA VAL A 322 -21.70 -9.64 11.03
C VAL A 322 -23.20 -9.40 10.96
N THR A 323 -23.61 -8.16 10.75
CA THR A 323 -25.02 -7.79 10.64
C THR A 323 -25.29 -7.00 9.36
N THR A 324 -26.37 -7.35 8.67
CA THR A 324 -26.82 -6.59 7.50
C THR A 324 -27.52 -5.33 7.96
N VAL A 325 -27.08 -4.18 7.47
CA VAL A 325 -27.72 -2.90 7.75
C VAL A 325 -28.92 -2.73 6.83
N ASP A 326 -30.08 -2.37 7.39
CA ASP A 326 -31.29 -2.15 6.60
C ASP A 326 -31.06 -1.02 5.58
N PRO A 327 -31.34 -1.24 4.30
CA PRO A 327 -31.20 -0.21 3.26
C PRO A 327 -32.06 1.04 3.50
N GLU A 328 -33.12 0.92 4.30
CA GLU A 328 -33.92 2.08 4.72
C GLU A 328 -33.17 2.97 5.72
N GLU A 329 -32.33 2.37 6.56
CA GLU A 329 -31.44 3.09 7.48
C GLU A 329 -30.26 3.72 6.73
N LYS A 330 -29.59 2.95 5.86
CA LYS A 330 -28.41 3.39 5.10
C LYS A 330 -28.44 2.77 3.69
N PRO A 331 -28.99 3.46 2.68
CA PRO A 331 -28.99 2.93 1.31
C PRO A 331 -27.57 2.91 0.72
N THR A 332 -27.26 1.84 0.00
CA THR A 332 -26.02 1.78 -0.77
C THR A 332 -26.12 2.62 -2.06
N PRO A 333 -25.00 3.05 -2.66
CA PRO A 333 -25.00 3.72 -3.96
C PRO A 333 -25.72 2.91 -5.05
N GLY A 334 -25.66 1.57 -4.99
CA GLY A 334 -26.39 0.68 -5.89
C GLY A 334 -27.89 0.78 -5.74
N VAL A 335 -28.39 0.82 -4.52
CA VAL A 335 -29.83 1.01 -4.21
C VAL A 335 -30.28 2.40 -4.67
N ASP A 336 -29.53 3.46 -4.35
CA ASP A 336 -29.86 4.82 -4.78
C ASP A 336 -29.86 4.95 -6.31
N GLY A 337 -28.93 4.32 -6.98
CA GLY A 337 -28.90 4.26 -8.45
C GLY A 337 -30.12 3.54 -9.04
N ALA A 338 -30.48 2.37 -8.50
CA ALA A 338 -31.63 1.60 -8.94
C ALA A 338 -32.96 2.36 -8.72
N VAL A 339 -33.11 2.99 -7.56
CA VAL A 339 -34.28 3.81 -7.24
C VAL A 339 -34.37 5.01 -8.17
N SER A 340 -33.27 5.67 -8.46
CA SER A 340 -33.22 6.81 -9.37
C SER A 340 -33.56 6.42 -10.81
N ALA A 341 -33.03 5.28 -11.29
CA ALA A 341 -33.34 4.75 -12.61
C ALA A 341 -34.80 4.30 -12.73
N GLY A 342 -35.34 3.64 -11.70
CA GLY A 342 -36.75 3.23 -11.63
C GLY A 342 -37.68 4.44 -11.62
N SER A 343 -37.34 5.50 -10.90
CA SER A 343 -38.08 6.74 -10.88
C SER A 343 -38.15 7.38 -12.28
N LEU A 344 -36.99 7.46 -12.98
CA LEU A 344 -36.92 8.02 -14.31
C LEU A 344 -37.73 7.18 -15.32
N ALA A 345 -37.66 5.86 -15.26
CA ALA A 345 -38.43 4.95 -16.09
C ALA A 345 -39.95 5.12 -15.87
N TYR A 346 -40.38 5.26 -14.63
CA TYR A 346 -41.78 5.51 -14.29
C TYR A 346 -42.29 6.85 -14.85
N TYR A 347 -41.50 7.90 -14.77
CA TYR A 347 -41.87 9.20 -15.37
C TYR A 347 -41.94 9.13 -16.89
N THR A 348 -41.01 8.47 -17.52
CA THR A 348 -41.02 8.27 -18.97
C THR A 348 -42.28 7.51 -19.40
N TRP A 349 -42.66 6.48 -18.63
CA TRP A 349 -43.89 5.72 -18.88
C TRP A 349 -45.16 6.59 -18.72
N LEU A 350 -45.25 7.38 -17.65
CA LEU A 350 -46.38 8.28 -17.43
C LEU A 350 -46.51 9.35 -18.53
N ASP A 351 -45.40 9.85 -19.03
CA ASP A 351 -45.41 10.84 -20.10
C ASP A 351 -45.84 10.20 -21.44
N HIS A 352 -45.42 8.98 -21.68
CA HIS A 352 -45.82 8.22 -22.87
C HIS A 352 -47.32 7.86 -22.89
N ASP A 353 -47.89 7.45 -21.77
CA ASP A 353 -49.33 7.18 -21.65
C ASP A 353 -50.19 8.41 -21.96
N GLN A 354 -49.74 9.58 -21.55
CA GLN A 354 -50.42 10.84 -21.86
C GLN A 354 -50.30 11.23 -23.34
N LEU A 355 -49.21 10.92 -24.02
CA LEU A 355 -49.03 11.14 -25.43
C LEU A 355 -49.97 10.24 -26.27
N MET A 356 -50.15 8.98 -25.84
CA MET A 356 -51.05 8.04 -26.50
C MET A 356 -52.53 8.40 -26.36
N LYS A 357 -52.98 8.89 -25.23
CA LYS A 357 -54.35 9.40 -25.01
C LYS A 357 -54.65 10.56 -25.91
N ARG A 358 -53.70 11.46 -26.10
CA ARG A 358 -53.83 12.62 -26.95
C ARG A 358 -53.95 12.25 -28.43
N LEU A 359 -53.20 11.29 -28.91
CA LEU A 359 -53.32 10.80 -30.29
C LEU A 359 -54.68 10.14 -30.56
N GLY A 360 -55.28 9.54 -29.53
CA GLY A 360 -56.66 9.03 -29.60
C GLY A 360 -57.71 10.12 -29.80
N ASP A 361 -57.62 11.17 -29.01
CA ASP A 361 -58.53 12.31 -29.13
C ASP A 361 -58.47 13.04 -30.48
N LEU A 362 -57.25 13.18 -31.03
CA LEU A 362 -57.04 13.76 -32.36
C LEU A 362 -57.63 12.91 -33.52
N ARG A 363 -57.68 11.61 -33.35
CA ARG A 363 -58.28 10.69 -34.35
C ARG A 363 -59.81 10.64 -34.30
N HIS A 364 -60.42 11.03 -33.23
CA HIS A 364 -61.85 10.89 -33.02
C HIS A 364 -62.65 12.09 -33.64
N ASN A 365 -62.08 13.26 -33.76
CA ASN A 365 -62.82 14.48 -34.15
C ASN A 365 -62.89 14.78 -35.63
N GLY A 366 -62.30 13.99 -36.52
CA GLY A 366 -62.55 14.04 -37.97
C GLY A 366 -62.45 15.39 -38.72
N VAL A 367 -61.94 16.41 -38.06
CA VAL A 367 -61.86 17.78 -38.63
C VAL A 367 -60.36 18.12 -38.82
N GLU A 368 -59.97 18.38 -40.04
CA GLU A 368 -58.64 18.92 -40.38
C GLU A 368 -58.58 20.41 -40.03
N GLU A 369 -58.44 20.75 -38.80
CA GLU A 369 -58.09 22.11 -38.39
C GLU A 369 -56.58 22.30 -38.36
N LYS A 370 -56.06 23.16 -39.18
CA LYS A 370 -54.67 23.60 -39.17
C LYS A 370 -54.49 24.62 -38.04
N GLY A 371 -53.85 24.21 -36.96
CA GLY A 371 -53.57 25.08 -35.81
C GLY A 371 -52.24 24.75 -35.17
N VAL A 372 -51.54 25.80 -34.67
CA VAL A 372 -50.39 25.62 -33.76
C VAL A 372 -50.93 25.35 -32.36
N TRP A 373 -50.43 24.28 -31.76
CA TRP A 373 -50.87 23.85 -30.49
C TRP A 373 -49.68 23.78 -29.49
N LEU A 374 -49.80 24.49 -28.41
CA LEU A 374 -48.80 24.51 -27.37
C LEU A 374 -49.43 24.05 -26.04
N ARG A 375 -48.80 23.06 -25.45
CA ARG A 375 -49.16 22.61 -24.09
C ARG A 375 -47.96 22.79 -23.15
N VAL A 376 -48.12 23.57 -22.11
CA VAL A 376 -47.17 23.67 -21.03
C VAL A 376 -47.63 22.77 -19.88
N LYS A 377 -46.78 21.84 -19.48
CA LYS A 377 -47.02 20.93 -18.37
C LYS A 377 -46.00 21.17 -17.29
N GLY A 378 -46.45 21.48 -16.09
CA GLY A 378 -45.65 21.54 -14.88
C GLY A 378 -46.01 20.36 -13.98
N ALA A 379 -45.03 19.63 -13.53
CA ALA A 379 -45.19 18.58 -12.53
C ALA A 379 -44.24 18.80 -11.36
N LYS A 380 -44.73 18.74 -10.15
CA LYS A 380 -43.90 18.68 -8.95
C LYS A 380 -43.72 17.21 -8.58
N ILE A 381 -42.51 16.74 -8.68
CA ILE A 381 -42.14 15.36 -8.39
C ILE A 381 -41.65 15.30 -6.95
N GLY A 382 -42.29 14.51 -6.13
CA GLY A 382 -41.89 14.25 -4.74
C GLY A 382 -41.43 12.81 -4.58
N ARG A 383 -40.42 12.62 -3.74
CA ARG A 383 -39.88 11.30 -3.40
C ARG A 383 -40.17 11.03 -1.92
N SER A 384 -40.98 9.99 -1.61
CA SER A 384 -41.26 9.54 -0.22
C SER A 384 -41.69 8.09 -0.22
N GLY A 385 -41.70 7.48 0.94
CA GLY A 385 -41.90 6.04 1.14
C GLY A 385 -40.57 5.33 1.26
N ASN A 386 -40.61 4.01 1.41
CA ASN A 386 -39.40 3.19 1.44
C ASN A 386 -38.56 3.49 0.20
N PHE A 387 -37.28 3.85 0.39
CA PHE A 387 -36.39 4.33 -0.65
C PHE A 387 -36.81 5.65 -1.35
N GLY A 388 -37.71 6.43 -0.75
CA GLY A 388 -38.07 7.75 -1.26
C GLY A 388 -39.06 7.77 -2.41
N PHE A 389 -39.84 6.71 -2.67
CA PHE A 389 -41.01 6.78 -3.54
C PHE A 389 -42.23 7.35 -2.79
N LYS A 390 -42.94 8.30 -3.42
CA LYS A 390 -44.30 8.67 -3.08
C LYS A 390 -45.26 8.00 -4.06
N ASN A 391 -46.22 7.26 -3.53
CA ASN A 391 -47.41 6.87 -4.27
C ASN A 391 -48.34 8.05 -4.42
#